data_7e5476b3cf4a6bb9614ef106d784c601
#
_entry.id   7e5476b3cf4a6bb9614ef106d784c601
#
_cell.length_a   1.000
_cell.length_b   1.000
_cell.length_c   1.000
_cell.angle_alpha   90.00
_cell.angle_beta   90.00
_cell.angle_gamma   90.00
#
_symmetry.space_group_name_H-M   'P 1'
#
loop_
_entity.id
_entity.type
_entity.pdbx_description
1 polymer ?
#
loop_
_entity_poly.entity_id
_entity_poly.type
_entity_poly.pdbx_seq_one_letter_code
_entity_poly.pdbx_strand_id
1 'polypeptide(L)'
;MSLPERLPTFDELPIKPDYPPHSAWGVFGDDDQIGTLNLLTPERVAAAARLVKTGQVFAMNWELELPDPPLFNRAALRHTINRRRKNVFDDVYDNFNTQSSSQWDGLRHFGHRMYGFYNGVTEEQIADETNSRNGIHNWARRGVAGRGVLIDFQRFAAHHGIAFNPGERYGITPEQLQAAADWQGLSFQTGDILIMRTGWVEWYCGLSAERRAEIAQPGALQIAGLEQGEDSLRFLWDNHFAAIASDNPPFEALPPATPDKDDNPGMMHGTIIGLWGMPIGEMFQLDALAAACAADRRYEFFFTAAPLNKLGGVASPPNALAIK
;
A
#
# COMPACT_ATOMS: atom_id res chain seq x y z
N MET A 1 20.94 -10.39 -5.56
CA MET A 1 20.32 -11.73 -5.72
C MET A 1 19.73 -11.78 -7.12
N SER A 2 19.84 -12.89 -7.85
CA SER A 2 19.14 -13.06 -9.13
C SER A 2 17.69 -13.48 -8.84
N LEU A 3 16.72 -12.87 -9.54
CA LEU A 3 15.34 -13.37 -9.51
C LEU A 3 15.29 -14.80 -10.04
N PRO A 4 14.30 -15.62 -9.61
CA PRO A 4 14.04 -16.91 -10.23
C PRO A 4 13.73 -16.71 -11.73
N GLU A 5 14.11 -17.69 -12.57
CA GLU A 5 13.85 -17.64 -14.02
C GLU A 5 12.35 -17.48 -14.33
N ARG A 6 11.51 -18.08 -13.49
CA ARG A 6 10.05 -17.95 -13.52
C ARG A 6 9.52 -17.77 -12.11
N LEU A 7 8.63 -16.81 -11.93
CA LEU A 7 7.89 -16.66 -10.68
C LEU A 7 6.78 -17.72 -10.60
N PRO A 8 6.54 -18.30 -9.42
CA PRO A 8 5.45 -19.25 -9.24
C PRO A 8 4.10 -18.55 -9.36
N THR A 9 3.10 -19.25 -9.88
CA THR A 9 1.69 -18.82 -9.80
C THR A 9 1.17 -19.02 -8.38
N PHE A 10 0.00 -18.48 -8.07
CA PHE A 10 -0.66 -18.62 -6.76
C PHE A 10 -0.85 -20.10 -6.38
N ASP A 11 -1.24 -20.95 -7.33
CA ASP A 11 -1.44 -22.38 -7.10
C ASP A 11 -0.13 -23.16 -6.92
N GLU A 12 0.99 -22.60 -7.34
CA GLU A 12 2.32 -23.22 -7.17
C GLU A 12 2.97 -22.85 -5.83
N LEU A 13 2.31 -21.97 -5.04
CA LEU A 13 2.76 -21.63 -3.69
C LEU A 13 2.22 -22.63 -2.65
N PRO A 14 3.01 -23.01 -1.64
CA PRO A 14 4.40 -22.59 -1.39
C PRO A 14 5.41 -23.36 -2.24
N ILE A 15 6.59 -22.78 -2.44
CA ILE A 15 7.68 -23.43 -3.18
C ILE A 15 8.41 -24.53 -2.40
N LYS A 16 8.16 -24.64 -1.10
CA LYS A 16 8.66 -25.69 -0.20
C LYS A 16 7.50 -26.29 0.61
N PRO A 17 7.42 -27.60 0.77
CA PRO A 17 6.28 -28.27 1.42
C PRO A 17 6.06 -27.90 2.90
N ASP A 18 7.10 -27.46 3.58
CA ASP A 18 7.11 -27.07 4.99
C ASP A 18 6.78 -25.61 5.23
N TYR A 19 6.56 -24.83 4.17
CA TYR A 19 6.14 -23.43 4.27
C TYR A 19 4.61 -23.31 4.38
N PRO A 20 4.11 -22.18 4.92
CA PRO A 20 2.67 -21.97 5.03
C PRO A 20 1.95 -22.05 3.66
N PRO A 21 0.71 -22.54 3.62
CA PRO A 21 -0.09 -22.55 2.39
C PRO A 21 -0.11 -21.20 1.69
N HIS A 22 0.08 -21.20 0.38
CA HIS A 22 0.15 -20.00 -0.47
C HIS A 22 1.20 -18.96 -0.07
N SER A 23 2.21 -19.36 0.72
CA SER A 23 3.31 -18.49 1.13
C SER A 23 4.35 -18.35 0.03
N ALA A 24 4.86 -17.14 -0.18
CA ALA A 24 5.98 -16.83 -1.06
C ALA A 24 7.35 -16.85 -0.32
N TRP A 25 7.39 -17.38 0.89
CA TRP A 25 8.65 -17.51 1.62
C TRP A 25 9.68 -18.27 0.79
N GLY A 26 10.90 -17.76 0.79
CA GLY A 26 12.01 -18.33 0.01
C GLY A 26 12.00 -18.04 -1.48
N VAL A 27 10.92 -17.52 -2.08
CA VAL A 27 10.87 -17.16 -3.52
C VAL A 27 11.98 -16.18 -3.88
N PHE A 28 12.26 -15.21 -3.01
CA PHE A 28 13.35 -14.27 -3.16
C PHE A 28 14.57 -14.61 -2.30
N GLY A 29 14.61 -15.81 -1.72
CA GLY A 29 15.64 -16.31 -0.81
C GLY A 29 15.19 -16.33 0.65
N ASP A 30 15.67 -17.32 1.41
CA ASP A 30 15.23 -17.53 2.80
C ASP A 30 15.63 -16.38 3.75
N ASP A 31 16.69 -15.65 3.44
CA ASP A 31 17.16 -14.50 4.20
C ASP A 31 16.67 -13.16 3.65
N ASP A 32 15.80 -13.18 2.62
CA ASP A 32 15.29 -11.94 2.03
C ASP A 32 14.45 -11.14 3.04
N GLN A 33 14.61 -9.82 2.98
CA GLN A 33 13.91 -8.83 3.82
C GLN A 33 13.32 -7.69 2.97
N ILE A 34 13.22 -7.92 1.67
CA ILE A 34 12.74 -6.94 0.68
C ILE A 34 11.36 -7.31 0.17
N GLY A 35 11.07 -8.62 0.04
CA GLY A 35 9.82 -9.14 -0.49
C GLY A 35 9.66 -8.86 -1.98
N THR A 36 8.42 -8.64 -2.40
CA THR A 36 8.09 -8.44 -3.83
C THR A 36 8.73 -7.21 -4.46
N LEU A 37 9.25 -6.24 -3.67
CA LEU A 37 10.06 -5.15 -4.23
C LEU A 37 11.32 -5.63 -4.96
N ASN A 38 11.77 -6.88 -4.74
CA ASN A 38 12.83 -7.49 -5.55
C ASN A 38 12.47 -7.52 -7.05
N LEU A 39 11.20 -7.50 -7.40
CA LEU A 39 10.73 -7.42 -8.79
C LEU A 39 11.09 -6.11 -9.49
N LEU A 40 11.41 -5.04 -8.76
CA LEU A 40 11.84 -3.77 -9.32
C LEU A 40 13.32 -3.84 -9.73
N THR A 41 13.64 -4.61 -10.77
CA THR A 41 15.02 -4.76 -11.26
C THR A 41 15.54 -3.46 -11.88
N PRO A 42 16.87 -3.29 -12.02
CA PRO A 42 17.44 -2.12 -12.70
C PRO A 42 16.88 -1.89 -14.11
N GLU A 43 16.63 -2.97 -14.85
CA GLU A 43 16.08 -2.91 -16.22
C GLU A 43 14.63 -2.38 -16.21
N ARG A 44 13.79 -2.85 -15.28
CA ARG A 44 12.41 -2.38 -15.09
C ARG A 44 12.37 -0.93 -14.64
N VAL A 45 13.25 -0.53 -13.72
CA VAL A 45 13.39 0.87 -13.28
C VAL A 45 13.81 1.76 -14.45
N ALA A 46 14.80 1.34 -15.23
CA ALA A 46 15.26 2.08 -16.42
C ALA A 46 14.16 2.17 -17.50
N ALA A 47 13.34 1.12 -17.66
CA ALA A 47 12.19 1.15 -18.56
C ALA A 47 11.12 2.13 -18.07
N ALA A 48 10.79 2.08 -16.77
CA ALA A 48 9.82 2.98 -16.14
C ALA A 48 10.23 4.46 -16.25
N ALA A 49 11.50 4.78 -16.08
CA ALA A 49 12.01 6.14 -16.22
C ALA A 49 11.78 6.74 -17.64
N ARG A 50 11.64 5.90 -18.68
CA ARG A 50 11.32 6.36 -20.05
C ARG A 50 9.85 6.78 -20.22
N LEU A 51 8.99 6.49 -19.24
CA LEU A 51 7.60 6.94 -19.23
C LEU A 51 7.46 8.45 -19.00
N VAL A 52 8.47 9.08 -18.45
CA VAL A 52 8.50 10.53 -18.26
C VAL A 52 8.50 11.24 -19.63
N LYS A 53 7.44 12.01 -19.90
CA LYS A 53 7.26 12.75 -21.16
C LYS A 53 7.08 14.24 -20.93
N THR A 54 6.39 14.62 -19.87
CA THR A 54 6.06 16.03 -19.58
C THR A 54 6.90 16.61 -18.44
N GLY A 55 7.45 15.74 -17.58
CA GLY A 55 8.15 16.13 -16.35
C GLY A 55 7.22 16.63 -15.24
N GLN A 56 5.90 16.46 -15.38
CA GLN A 56 4.97 16.76 -14.29
C GLN A 56 5.19 15.83 -13.11
N VAL A 57 5.30 16.41 -11.91
CA VAL A 57 5.52 15.69 -10.66
C VAL A 57 4.27 15.80 -9.77
N PHE A 58 3.79 14.67 -9.28
CA PHE A 58 2.66 14.56 -8.36
C PHE A 58 3.15 13.95 -7.06
N ALA A 59 3.14 14.73 -5.97
CA ALA A 59 3.34 14.21 -4.63
C ALA A 59 2.09 13.44 -4.19
N MET A 60 2.31 12.23 -3.66
CA MET A 60 1.22 11.33 -3.28
C MET A 60 1.12 11.14 -1.76
N ASN A 61 1.74 12.01 -1.00
CA ASN A 61 1.54 12.08 0.45
C ASN A 61 0.41 13.04 0.77
N TRP A 62 -0.46 12.62 1.67
CA TRP A 62 -1.43 13.48 2.33
C TRP A 62 -0.77 14.22 3.48
N GLU A 63 -1.40 15.27 4.03
CA GLU A 63 -0.90 15.99 5.19
C GLU A 63 -0.79 15.04 6.40
N LEU A 64 0.27 15.23 7.22
CA LEU A 64 0.53 14.36 8.38
C LEU A 64 -0.55 14.47 9.46
N GLU A 65 -1.26 15.59 9.50
CA GLU A 65 -2.36 15.86 10.44
C GLU A 65 -3.68 15.19 10.06
N LEU A 66 -3.75 14.63 8.86
CA LEU A 66 -4.96 13.98 8.35
C LEU A 66 -4.79 12.45 8.30
N PRO A 67 -5.89 11.70 8.54
CA PRO A 67 -7.23 12.14 8.95
C PRO A 67 -7.27 12.72 10.36
N ASP A 68 -8.19 13.66 10.60
CA ASP A 68 -8.42 14.27 11.91
C ASP A 68 -9.90 14.11 12.32
N PRO A 69 -10.22 13.39 13.42
CA PRO A 69 -9.29 12.65 14.31
C PRO A 69 -8.58 11.48 13.60
N PRO A 70 -7.39 11.06 14.12
CA PRO A 70 -6.70 9.89 13.58
C PRO A 70 -7.57 8.63 13.68
N LEU A 71 -7.52 7.79 12.63
CA LEU A 71 -8.24 6.51 12.61
C LEU A 71 -7.51 5.46 13.47
N PHE A 72 -8.20 4.36 13.77
CA PHE A 72 -7.65 3.18 14.45
C PHE A 72 -7.04 3.47 15.84
N ASN A 73 -7.61 4.43 16.58
CA ASN A 73 -7.13 4.85 17.90
C ASN A 73 -5.66 5.32 17.92
N ARG A 74 -5.11 5.77 16.79
CA ARG A 74 -3.77 6.32 16.73
C ARG A 74 -3.73 7.70 17.41
N ALA A 75 -2.59 8.04 18.03
CA ALA A 75 -2.43 9.33 18.68
C ALA A 75 -2.26 10.45 17.65
N ALA A 76 -2.87 11.61 17.93
CA ALA A 76 -2.71 12.78 17.10
C ALA A 76 -1.27 13.31 17.13
N LEU A 77 -0.76 13.69 15.98
CA LEU A 77 0.55 14.33 15.82
C LEU A 77 0.59 15.64 16.65
N ARG A 78 1.70 15.87 17.33
CA ARG A 78 1.98 17.14 18.00
C ARG A 78 3.21 17.77 17.40
N HIS A 79 3.04 18.96 16.83
CA HIS A 79 4.11 19.72 16.23
C HIS A 79 4.51 20.89 17.13
N THR A 80 5.80 21.04 17.43
CA THR A 80 6.37 22.12 18.23
C THR A 80 7.49 22.79 17.47
N ILE A 81 7.36 24.08 17.24
CA ILE A 81 8.40 24.91 16.61
C ILE A 81 9.25 25.56 17.70
N ASN A 82 10.53 25.25 17.74
CA ASN A 82 11.50 25.72 18.71
C ASN A 82 12.40 26.81 18.13
N ARG A 83 12.34 28.02 18.71
CA ARG A 83 13.28 29.07 18.35
C ARG A 83 14.64 28.80 19.00
N ARG A 84 15.68 28.55 18.21
CA ARG A 84 17.05 28.31 18.71
C ARG A 84 17.82 29.61 18.90
N ARG A 85 17.67 30.56 17.97
CA ARG A 85 18.23 31.91 18.01
C ARG A 85 17.48 32.83 17.02
N LYS A 86 17.89 34.07 16.86
CA LYS A 86 17.28 35.00 15.89
C LYS A 86 17.30 34.35 14.48
N ASN A 87 16.14 34.23 13.86
CA ASN A 87 15.92 33.67 12.51
C ASN A 87 16.41 32.20 12.32
N VAL A 88 16.47 31.39 13.42
CA VAL A 88 16.79 29.96 13.38
C VAL A 88 15.80 29.21 14.23
N PHE A 89 15.11 28.25 13.58
CA PHE A 89 14.08 27.42 14.19
C PHE A 89 14.34 25.96 13.87
N ASP A 90 14.02 25.09 14.82
CA ASP A 90 13.89 23.66 14.64
C ASP A 90 12.45 23.27 14.98
N ASP A 91 12.01 22.13 14.49
CA ASP A 91 10.74 21.55 14.88
C ASP A 91 10.90 20.13 15.45
N VAL A 92 9.89 19.74 16.21
CA VAL A 92 9.80 18.41 16.82
C VAL A 92 8.40 17.88 16.60
N TYR A 93 8.30 16.61 16.21
CA TYR A 93 7.04 15.89 16.06
C TYR A 93 6.93 14.84 17.18
N ASP A 94 6.04 15.09 18.15
CA ASP A 94 5.68 14.12 19.16
C ASP A 94 4.49 13.29 18.69
N ASN A 95 4.35 12.06 19.18
CA ASN A 95 3.31 11.12 18.76
C ASN A 95 3.31 10.84 17.25
N PHE A 96 4.46 10.93 16.60
CA PHE A 96 4.58 10.64 15.18
C PHE A 96 4.33 9.15 14.91
N ASN A 97 3.06 8.80 14.66
CA ASN A 97 2.69 7.47 14.20
C ASN A 97 2.85 7.42 12.69
N THR A 98 3.76 6.58 12.20
CA THR A 98 4.12 6.46 10.77
C THR A 98 2.98 5.94 9.88
N GLN A 99 1.86 5.56 10.48
CA GLN A 99 0.68 5.00 9.82
C GLN A 99 -0.58 5.83 10.05
N SER A 100 -0.45 7.03 10.63
CA SER A 100 -1.62 7.90 10.86
C SER A 100 -2.13 8.60 9.61
N SER A 101 -1.29 8.81 8.62
CA SER A 101 -1.61 9.42 7.32
C SER A 101 -1.15 8.49 6.18
N SER A 102 -0.84 9.04 5.00
CA SER A 102 -0.28 8.24 3.90
C SER A 102 0.88 7.38 4.40
N GLN A 103 0.87 6.10 4.04
CA GLN A 103 1.79 5.12 4.62
C GLN A 103 2.20 4.03 3.65
N TRP A 104 3.35 3.41 3.93
CA TRP A 104 3.68 2.03 3.57
C TRP A 104 3.60 1.15 4.80
N ASP A 105 2.82 0.11 4.72
CA ASP A 105 2.89 -1.00 5.67
C ASP A 105 4.07 -1.89 5.34
N GLY A 106 5.03 -1.90 6.26
CA GLY A 106 6.25 -2.69 6.12
C GLY A 106 6.08 -4.13 6.59
N LEU A 107 7.11 -4.95 6.36
CA LEU A 107 7.09 -6.39 6.66
C LEU A 107 7.02 -6.71 8.17
N ARG A 108 7.11 -5.71 9.02
CA ARG A 108 6.94 -5.82 10.48
C ARG A 108 5.56 -5.36 10.96
N HIS A 109 4.69 -4.88 10.04
CA HIS A 109 3.40 -4.34 10.44
C HIS A 109 2.36 -5.42 10.68
N PHE A 110 2.18 -6.31 9.72
CA PHE A 110 1.11 -7.30 9.76
C PHE A 110 1.65 -8.70 9.46
N GLY A 111 1.62 -9.58 10.47
CA GLY A 111 1.93 -10.99 10.33
C GLY A 111 0.67 -11.80 10.00
N HIS A 112 0.83 -12.95 9.36
CA HIS A 112 -0.25 -13.91 9.25
C HIS A 112 -0.50 -14.54 10.64
N ARG A 113 -1.75 -14.57 11.05
CA ARG A 113 -2.18 -14.94 12.41
C ARG A 113 -1.66 -16.29 12.90
N MET A 114 -1.57 -17.28 11.99
CA MET A 114 -1.09 -18.63 12.30
C MET A 114 0.41 -18.82 12.07
N TYR A 115 1.01 -18.04 11.17
CA TYR A 115 2.35 -18.34 10.67
C TYR A 115 3.38 -17.24 10.95
N GLY A 116 2.95 -16.07 11.45
CA GLY A 116 3.85 -14.96 11.74
C GLY A 116 4.17 -14.10 10.52
N PHE A 117 5.37 -13.52 10.52
CA PHE A 117 5.78 -12.49 9.56
C PHE A 117 6.64 -13.07 8.44
N TYR A 118 6.85 -12.27 7.41
CA TYR A 118 7.56 -12.67 6.19
C TYR A 118 8.87 -13.41 6.48
N ASN A 119 9.08 -14.52 5.75
CA ASN A 119 10.20 -15.45 5.92
C ASN A 119 10.36 -15.99 7.34
N GLY A 120 9.23 -16.26 8.03
CA GLY A 120 9.21 -16.94 9.32
C GLY A 120 9.69 -16.11 10.51
N VAL A 121 9.70 -14.78 10.39
CA VAL A 121 9.98 -13.91 11.53
C VAL A 121 8.83 -14.01 12.53
N THR A 122 9.15 -14.21 13.83
CA THR A 122 8.16 -14.40 14.88
C THR A 122 7.72 -13.08 15.51
N GLU A 123 6.61 -13.10 16.25
CA GLU A 123 6.12 -11.94 17.00
C GLU A 123 7.14 -11.47 18.05
N GLU A 124 7.82 -12.40 18.73
CA GLU A 124 8.85 -12.07 19.73
C GLU A 124 10.03 -11.35 19.06
N GLN A 125 10.41 -11.76 17.85
CA GLN A 125 11.46 -11.07 17.08
C GLN A 125 11.03 -9.67 16.62
N ILE A 126 9.73 -9.45 16.35
CA ILE A 126 9.20 -8.12 16.06
C ILE A 126 9.17 -7.24 17.31
N ALA A 127 8.76 -7.79 18.46
CA ALA A 127 8.67 -7.08 19.72
C ALA A 127 10.04 -6.71 20.30
N ASP A 128 11.10 -7.42 19.91
CA ASP A 128 12.47 -7.09 20.29
C ASP A 128 12.96 -5.84 19.53
N GLU A 129 13.07 -4.72 20.25
CA GLU A 129 13.52 -3.43 19.70
C GLU A 129 14.97 -3.48 19.19
N THR A 130 15.78 -4.46 19.64
CA THR A 130 17.16 -4.65 19.17
C THR A 130 17.23 -5.44 17.87
N ASN A 131 16.17 -6.17 17.51
CA ASN A 131 16.05 -6.91 16.27
C ASN A 131 15.59 -5.99 15.13
N SER A 132 16.32 -5.98 14.04
CA SER A 132 15.98 -5.14 12.87
C SER A 132 15.51 -5.92 11.65
N ARG A 133 15.37 -7.26 11.74
CA ARG A 133 14.94 -8.10 10.61
C ARG A 133 13.59 -7.65 10.09
N ASN A 134 13.41 -7.64 8.78
CA ASN A 134 12.22 -7.16 8.08
C ASN A 134 11.89 -5.67 8.30
N GLY A 135 12.82 -4.87 8.83
CA GLY A 135 12.58 -3.46 9.09
C GLY A 135 12.50 -2.64 7.82
N ILE A 136 11.69 -1.56 7.87
CA ILE A 136 11.44 -0.63 6.74
C ILE A 136 12.74 -0.01 6.16
N HIS A 137 13.81 0.07 6.97
CA HIS A 137 15.13 0.55 6.52
C HIS A 137 15.71 -0.25 5.36
N ASN A 138 15.32 -1.52 5.18
CA ASN A 138 15.75 -2.32 4.03
C ASN A 138 15.18 -1.74 2.73
N TRP A 139 13.91 -1.33 2.74
CA TRP A 139 13.28 -0.65 1.62
C TRP A 139 13.86 0.74 1.39
N ALA A 140 14.12 1.48 2.46
CA ALA A 140 14.72 2.82 2.39
C ALA A 140 16.11 2.79 1.75
N ARG A 141 16.96 1.81 2.12
CA ARG A 141 18.30 1.62 1.57
C ARG A 141 18.30 1.17 0.12
N ARG A 142 17.30 0.39 -0.27
CA ARG A 142 17.09 -0.04 -1.64
C ARG A 142 16.54 1.09 -2.51
N GLY A 143 15.64 1.90 -1.98
CA GLY A 143 14.75 2.78 -2.71
C GLY A 143 13.62 2.00 -3.40
N VAL A 144 12.49 2.65 -3.62
CA VAL A 144 11.35 2.09 -4.35
C VAL A 144 11.18 2.92 -5.63
N ALA A 145 11.47 2.32 -6.79
CA ALA A 145 11.30 2.98 -8.07
C ALA A 145 10.88 1.97 -9.13
N GLY A 146 9.91 2.32 -9.97
CA GLY A 146 9.39 1.42 -10.99
C GLY A 146 8.26 2.03 -11.80
N ARG A 147 7.56 1.20 -12.57
CA ARG A 147 6.33 1.58 -13.27
C ARG A 147 5.17 1.58 -12.28
N GLY A 148 4.60 2.75 -12.01
CA GLY A 148 3.32 2.91 -11.33
C GLY A 148 2.18 2.83 -12.35
N VAL A 149 1.09 2.15 -11.98
CA VAL A 149 -0.12 2.03 -12.78
C VAL A 149 -1.32 2.44 -11.93
N LEU A 150 -2.08 3.44 -12.38
CA LEU A 150 -3.26 3.94 -11.68
C LEU A 150 -4.54 3.31 -12.24
N ILE A 151 -5.29 2.63 -11.38
CA ILE A 151 -6.68 2.23 -11.65
C ILE A 151 -7.60 3.23 -10.96
N ASP A 152 -8.18 4.15 -11.72
CA ASP A 152 -9.16 5.12 -11.22
C ASP A 152 -10.55 4.48 -11.19
N PHE A 153 -10.80 3.68 -10.15
CA PHE A 153 -12.05 2.94 -10.02
C PHE A 153 -13.25 3.86 -9.81
N GLN A 154 -13.08 4.96 -9.09
CA GLN A 154 -14.17 5.94 -8.89
C GLN A 154 -14.67 6.48 -10.24
N ARG A 155 -13.75 6.85 -11.13
CA ARG A 155 -14.12 7.35 -12.46
C ARG A 155 -14.69 6.27 -13.36
N PHE A 156 -14.17 5.05 -13.29
CA PHE A 156 -14.72 3.88 -13.98
C PHE A 156 -16.15 3.61 -13.53
N ALA A 157 -16.40 3.57 -12.23
CA ALA A 157 -17.74 3.35 -11.66
C ALA A 157 -18.75 4.42 -12.12
N ALA A 158 -18.33 5.69 -12.06
CA ALA A 158 -19.17 6.81 -12.52
C ALA A 158 -19.50 6.70 -14.02
N HIS A 159 -18.52 6.32 -14.87
CA HIS A 159 -18.74 6.16 -16.31
C HIS A 159 -19.69 5.04 -16.65
N HIS A 160 -19.65 3.93 -15.89
CA HIS A 160 -20.47 2.75 -16.13
C HIS A 160 -21.79 2.74 -15.33
N GLY A 161 -22.10 3.81 -14.59
CA GLY A 161 -23.33 3.91 -13.79
C GLY A 161 -23.37 2.93 -12.62
N ILE A 162 -22.20 2.50 -12.12
CA ILE A 162 -22.10 1.66 -10.93
C ILE A 162 -22.38 2.54 -9.71
N ALA A 163 -23.34 2.12 -8.87
CA ALA A 163 -23.61 2.78 -7.59
C ALA A 163 -22.39 2.55 -6.68
N PHE A 164 -21.63 3.61 -6.46
CA PHE A 164 -20.36 3.55 -5.71
C PHE A 164 -20.20 4.77 -4.81
N ASN A 165 -19.93 4.50 -3.53
CA ASN A 165 -19.59 5.52 -2.53
C ASN A 165 -18.33 5.06 -1.78
N PRO A 166 -17.21 5.79 -1.83
CA PRO A 166 -15.97 5.38 -1.16
C PRO A 166 -16.09 5.31 0.36
N GLY A 167 -17.06 6.00 0.96
CA GLY A 167 -17.34 5.99 2.40
C GLY A 167 -18.34 4.92 2.85
N GLU A 168 -18.68 3.98 2.00
CA GLU A 168 -19.54 2.83 2.30
C GLU A 168 -18.79 1.54 1.95
N ARG A 169 -19.15 0.43 2.60
CA ARG A 169 -18.55 -0.85 2.21
C ARG A 169 -18.96 -1.21 0.79
N TYR A 170 -17.96 -1.27 -0.09
CA TYR A 170 -18.08 -1.78 -1.44
C TYR A 170 -16.85 -2.63 -1.76
N GLY A 171 -17.04 -3.93 -1.98
CA GLY A 171 -15.96 -4.82 -2.41
C GLY A 171 -15.74 -4.72 -3.92
N ILE A 172 -14.62 -4.13 -4.31
CA ILE A 172 -14.18 -4.08 -5.71
C ILE A 172 -13.60 -5.44 -6.07
N THR A 173 -14.21 -6.14 -7.02
CA THR A 173 -13.73 -7.48 -7.41
C THR A 173 -12.54 -7.41 -8.37
N PRO A 174 -11.73 -8.47 -8.48
CA PRO A 174 -10.65 -8.56 -9.48
C PRO A 174 -11.13 -8.31 -10.91
N GLU A 175 -12.30 -8.83 -11.28
CA GLU A 175 -12.89 -8.63 -12.61
C GLU A 175 -13.23 -7.16 -12.85
N GLN A 176 -13.70 -6.45 -11.82
CA GLN A 176 -13.95 -5.01 -11.92
C GLN A 176 -12.65 -4.20 -12.04
N LEU A 177 -11.59 -4.60 -11.34
CA LEU A 177 -10.28 -3.98 -11.50
C LEU A 177 -9.71 -4.22 -12.90
N GLN A 178 -9.82 -5.43 -13.42
CA GLN A 178 -9.41 -5.75 -14.79
C GLN A 178 -10.23 -4.96 -15.81
N ALA A 179 -11.56 -4.90 -15.65
CA ALA A 179 -12.42 -4.11 -16.52
C ALA A 179 -12.09 -2.60 -16.49
N ALA A 180 -11.72 -2.07 -15.31
CA ALA A 180 -11.28 -0.68 -15.20
C ALA A 180 -9.93 -0.46 -15.90
N ALA A 181 -8.97 -1.40 -15.77
CA ALA A 181 -7.71 -1.37 -16.50
C ALA A 181 -7.93 -1.38 -18.02
N ASP A 182 -8.77 -2.28 -18.52
CA ASP A 182 -9.10 -2.42 -19.93
C ASP A 182 -9.76 -1.13 -20.48
N TRP A 183 -10.71 -0.55 -19.73
CA TRP A 183 -11.34 0.73 -20.07
C TRP A 183 -10.35 1.89 -20.14
N GLN A 184 -9.33 1.88 -19.28
CA GLN A 184 -8.24 2.84 -19.29
C GLN A 184 -7.19 2.56 -20.39
N GLY A 185 -7.27 1.40 -21.08
CA GLY A 185 -6.28 0.96 -22.07
C GLY A 185 -4.95 0.53 -21.43
N LEU A 186 -5.00 0.03 -20.21
CA LEU A 186 -3.85 -0.36 -19.42
C LEU A 186 -3.68 -1.88 -19.39
N SER A 187 -2.44 -2.36 -19.53
CA SER A 187 -2.06 -3.76 -19.32
C SER A 187 -1.04 -3.87 -18.20
N PHE A 188 -1.26 -4.81 -17.29
CA PHE A 188 -0.33 -5.06 -16.18
C PHE A 188 0.95 -5.76 -16.68
N GLN A 189 2.04 -5.47 -16.00
CA GLN A 189 3.36 -6.06 -16.24
C GLN A 189 3.97 -6.51 -14.92
N THR A 190 4.73 -7.60 -14.95
CA THR A 190 5.49 -8.05 -13.77
C THR A 190 6.36 -6.93 -13.21
N GLY A 191 6.21 -6.67 -11.92
CA GLY A 191 6.92 -5.61 -11.21
C GLY A 191 6.21 -4.26 -11.23
N ASP A 192 4.99 -4.17 -11.73
CA ASP A 192 4.19 -2.95 -11.59
C ASP A 192 3.91 -2.64 -10.11
N ILE A 193 3.78 -1.36 -9.82
CA ILE A 193 3.24 -0.85 -8.56
C ILE A 193 1.80 -0.47 -8.85
N LEU A 194 0.86 -1.34 -8.42
CA LEU A 194 -0.57 -1.11 -8.60
C LEU A 194 -1.07 -0.04 -7.64
N ILE A 195 -1.70 1.00 -8.17
CA ILE A 195 -2.30 2.07 -7.37
C ILE A 195 -3.79 2.15 -7.71
N MET A 196 -4.63 1.87 -6.73
CA MET A 196 -6.10 1.90 -6.87
C MET A 196 -6.65 3.20 -6.28
N ARG A 197 -7.37 3.99 -7.06
CA ARG A 197 -8.07 5.15 -6.57
C ARG A 197 -9.56 4.84 -6.39
N THR A 198 -10.01 4.91 -5.15
CA THR A 198 -11.42 4.81 -4.77
C THR A 198 -12.10 6.17 -4.64
N GLY A 199 -11.33 7.26 -4.50
CA GLY A 199 -11.80 8.61 -4.20
C GLY A 199 -12.05 8.85 -2.72
N TRP A 200 -11.53 8.00 -1.83
CA TRP A 200 -11.77 8.09 -0.40
C TRP A 200 -11.17 9.37 0.21
N VAL A 201 -9.96 9.75 -0.15
CA VAL A 201 -9.32 10.98 0.36
C VAL A 201 -10.15 12.21 -0.03
N GLU A 202 -10.56 12.32 -1.30
CA GLU A 202 -11.42 13.40 -1.78
C GLU A 202 -12.75 13.44 -1.02
N TRP A 203 -13.41 12.28 -0.86
CA TRP A 203 -14.65 12.15 -0.10
C TRP A 203 -14.46 12.59 1.36
N TYR A 204 -13.40 12.09 2.03
CA TYR A 204 -13.11 12.42 3.41
C TYR A 204 -12.87 13.93 3.61
N CYS A 205 -12.16 14.58 2.71
CA CYS A 205 -11.92 16.02 2.74
C CYS A 205 -13.23 16.84 2.64
N GLY A 206 -14.24 16.30 1.98
CA GLY A 206 -15.57 16.91 1.88
C GLY A 206 -16.45 16.75 3.12
N LEU A 207 -16.07 15.93 4.11
CA LEU A 207 -16.87 15.69 5.31
C LEU A 207 -16.79 16.83 6.32
N SER A 208 -17.88 17.02 7.10
CA SER A 208 -17.85 17.90 8.28
C SER A 208 -16.97 17.30 9.39
N ALA A 209 -16.52 18.15 10.33
CA ALA A 209 -15.73 17.71 11.49
C ALA A 209 -16.49 16.66 12.33
N GLU A 210 -17.81 16.85 12.50
CA GLU A 210 -18.67 15.92 13.24
C GLU A 210 -18.68 14.54 12.56
N ARG A 211 -18.83 14.50 11.22
CA ARG A 211 -18.83 13.24 10.48
C ARG A 211 -17.48 12.54 10.51
N ARG A 212 -16.38 13.29 10.43
CA ARG A 212 -15.02 12.75 10.61
C ARG A 212 -14.84 12.13 11.99
N ALA A 213 -15.33 12.80 13.05
CA ALA A 213 -15.28 12.27 14.41
C ALA A 213 -16.14 10.99 14.58
N GLU A 214 -17.28 10.89 13.90
CA GLU A 214 -18.13 9.70 13.90
C GLU A 214 -17.41 8.50 13.29
N ILE A 215 -16.86 8.64 12.08
CA ILE A 215 -16.18 7.53 11.38
C ILE A 215 -14.88 7.10 12.04
N ALA A 216 -14.26 7.96 12.85
CA ALA A 216 -13.08 7.64 13.62
C ALA A 216 -13.38 6.77 14.86
N GLN A 217 -14.67 6.58 15.23
CA GLN A 217 -15.03 5.72 16.35
C GLN A 217 -14.76 4.24 16.01
N PRO A 218 -14.34 3.44 16.99
CA PRO A 218 -14.12 2.02 16.78
C PRO A 218 -15.33 1.31 16.15
N GLY A 219 -15.12 0.62 15.04
CA GLY A 219 -16.17 -0.14 14.33
C GLY A 219 -17.13 0.70 13.47
N ALA A 220 -16.99 2.04 13.45
CA ALA A 220 -17.87 2.90 12.64
C ALA A 220 -17.39 3.06 11.18
N LEU A 221 -16.11 2.78 10.92
CA LEU A 221 -15.50 2.99 9.61
C LEU A 221 -16.03 1.97 8.59
N GLN A 222 -16.58 2.48 7.49
CA GLN A 222 -16.91 1.71 6.30
C GLN A 222 -16.12 2.24 5.12
N ILE A 223 -15.62 1.35 4.27
CA ILE A 223 -14.70 1.72 3.18
C ILE A 223 -14.95 0.83 1.98
N ALA A 224 -14.99 1.45 0.81
CA ALA A 224 -14.83 0.75 -0.46
C ALA A 224 -13.35 0.40 -0.67
N GLY A 225 -13.08 -0.81 -1.09
CA GLY A 225 -11.72 -1.31 -1.32
C GLY A 225 -11.74 -2.65 -2.03
N LEU A 226 -10.59 -3.29 -2.19
CA LEU A 226 -10.53 -4.61 -2.80
C LEU A 226 -11.35 -5.61 -1.98
N GLU A 227 -12.21 -6.42 -2.64
CA GLU A 227 -12.99 -7.46 -1.97
C GLU A 227 -12.03 -8.54 -1.43
N GLN A 228 -12.29 -8.99 -0.19
CA GLN A 228 -11.52 -10.06 0.41
C GLN A 228 -11.86 -11.41 -0.23
N GLY A 229 -10.85 -12.24 -0.44
CA GLY A 229 -11.03 -13.59 -0.94
C GLY A 229 -9.87 -14.12 -1.74
N GLU A 230 -9.92 -15.41 -2.06
CA GLU A 230 -8.87 -16.09 -2.80
C GLU A 230 -8.71 -15.53 -4.22
N ASP A 231 -9.80 -15.13 -4.89
CA ASP A 231 -9.75 -14.56 -6.24
C ASP A 231 -8.93 -13.25 -6.25
N SER A 232 -9.09 -12.41 -5.23
CA SER A 232 -8.32 -11.18 -5.07
C SER A 232 -6.86 -11.47 -4.76
N LEU A 233 -6.58 -12.43 -3.90
CA LEU A 233 -5.20 -12.88 -3.63
C LEU A 233 -4.54 -13.42 -4.89
N ARG A 234 -5.23 -14.29 -5.63
CA ARG A 234 -4.79 -14.86 -6.91
C ARG A 234 -4.50 -13.76 -7.93
N PHE A 235 -5.41 -12.81 -8.08
CA PHE A 235 -5.23 -11.67 -8.99
C PHE A 235 -3.98 -10.86 -8.65
N LEU A 236 -3.79 -10.52 -7.37
CA LEU A 236 -2.64 -9.74 -6.94
C LEU A 236 -1.32 -10.48 -7.16
N TRP A 237 -1.28 -11.78 -6.81
CA TRP A 237 -0.06 -12.55 -6.93
C TRP A 237 0.28 -12.90 -8.38
N ASP A 238 -0.67 -13.40 -9.17
CA ASP A 238 -0.42 -13.86 -10.54
C ASP A 238 -0.05 -12.72 -11.52
N ASN A 239 -0.46 -11.48 -11.23
CA ASN A 239 0.06 -10.31 -11.93
C ASN A 239 1.48 -9.93 -11.51
N HIS A 240 2.02 -10.55 -10.45
CA HIS A 240 3.35 -10.30 -9.93
C HIS A 240 3.64 -8.81 -9.67
N PHE A 241 2.72 -8.14 -8.97
CA PHE A 241 2.92 -6.77 -8.56
C PHE A 241 4.09 -6.66 -7.57
N ALA A 242 4.90 -5.62 -7.70
CA ALA A 242 5.97 -5.33 -6.75
C ALA A 242 5.46 -4.69 -5.45
N ALA A 243 4.37 -3.94 -5.54
CA ALA A 243 3.67 -3.32 -4.43
C ALA A 243 2.25 -2.98 -4.85
N ILE A 244 1.37 -2.81 -3.88
CA ILE A 244 0.02 -2.30 -4.08
C ILE A 244 -0.20 -1.07 -3.21
N ALA A 245 -1.01 -0.12 -3.67
CA ALA A 245 -1.37 1.07 -2.90
C ALA A 245 -2.77 1.56 -3.25
N SER A 246 -3.37 2.36 -2.37
CA SER A 246 -4.65 3.01 -2.60
C SER A 246 -4.78 4.33 -1.84
N ASP A 247 -5.84 5.08 -2.12
CA ASP A 247 -6.20 6.30 -1.41
C ASP A 247 -7.10 6.06 -0.18
N ASN A 248 -7.49 4.82 0.10
CA ASN A 248 -8.32 4.46 1.25
C ASN A 248 -7.49 3.81 2.38
N PRO A 249 -7.95 3.85 3.62
CA PRO A 249 -7.44 3.11 4.76
C PRO A 249 -8.40 1.97 5.16
N PRO A 250 -8.15 0.70 5.02
CA PRO A 250 -7.05 0.00 4.38
C PRO A 250 -7.30 -0.20 2.89
N PHE A 251 -6.37 -0.86 2.21
CA PHE A 251 -6.49 -1.23 0.78
C PHE A 251 -7.74 -2.09 0.47
N GLU A 252 -8.18 -2.88 1.43
CA GLU A 252 -9.33 -3.78 1.35
C GLU A 252 -10.63 -3.11 1.76
N ALA A 253 -11.78 -3.69 1.36
CA ALA A 253 -13.09 -3.21 1.80
C ALA A 253 -13.31 -3.43 3.31
N LEU A 254 -13.91 -2.45 4.02
CA LEU A 254 -14.27 -2.56 5.43
C LEU A 254 -15.76 -2.34 5.68
N PRO A 255 -16.36 -3.03 6.66
CA PRO A 255 -15.81 -4.16 7.42
C PRO A 255 -15.52 -5.37 6.51
N PRO A 256 -14.64 -6.32 6.91
CA PRO A 256 -14.44 -7.53 6.14
C PRO A 256 -15.74 -8.29 5.92
N ALA A 257 -15.90 -8.92 4.73
CA ALA A 257 -17.10 -9.68 4.41
C ALA A 257 -17.29 -10.87 5.36
N THR A 258 -16.18 -11.47 5.78
CA THR A 258 -16.18 -12.53 6.79
C THR A 258 -15.58 -11.98 8.07
N PRO A 259 -16.30 -11.98 9.21
CA PRO A 259 -15.75 -11.54 10.48
C PRO A 259 -14.48 -12.31 10.85
N ASP A 260 -13.58 -11.60 11.54
CA ASP A 260 -12.35 -12.21 12.06
C ASP A 260 -12.71 -13.36 13.00
N LYS A 261 -12.36 -14.58 12.59
CA LYS A 261 -12.45 -15.82 13.36
C LYS A 261 -11.04 -16.38 13.50
N ASP A 262 -10.86 -17.30 14.46
CA ASP A 262 -9.52 -17.81 14.80
C ASP A 262 -8.72 -18.36 13.60
N ASP A 263 -9.40 -18.87 12.57
CA ASP A 263 -8.81 -19.51 11.38
C ASP A 263 -8.95 -18.66 10.10
N ASN A 264 -9.72 -17.57 10.14
CA ASN A 264 -9.90 -16.66 9.02
C ASN A 264 -9.81 -15.22 9.52
N PRO A 265 -8.67 -14.57 9.31
CA PRO A 265 -8.43 -13.22 9.80
C PRO A 265 -9.33 -12.15 9.19
N GLY A 266 -10.16 -12.49 8.19
CA GLY A 266 -11.05 -11.54 7.52
C GLY A 266 -10.33 -10.53 6.63
N MET A 267 -9.07 -10.21 6.94
CA MET A 267 -8.22 -9.29 6.18
C MET A 267 -7.14 -10.04 5.42
N MET A 268 -6.89 -9.65 4.17
CA MET A 268 -5.84 -10.25 3.34
C MET A 268 -4.43 -9.74 3.69
N HIS A 269 -4.30 -8.72 4.52
CA HIS A 269 -3.00 -8.15 4.96
C HIS A 269 -2.04 -9.21 5.48
N GLY A 270 -2.54 -10.18 6.27
CA GLY A 270 -1.72 -11.28 6.79
C GLY A 270 -1.07 -12.11 5.69
N THR A 271 -1.78 -12.37 4.60
CA THR A 271 -1.24 -13.06 3.43
C THR A 271 -0.35 -12.15 2.61
N ILE A 272 -0.83 -10.95 2.28
CA ILE A 272 -0.13 -10.03 1.38
C ILE A 272 1.22 -9.58 1.99
N ILE A 273 1.22 -9.14 3.25
CA ILE A 273 2.44 -8.68 3.92
C ILE A 273 3.19 -9.86 4.55
N GLY A 274 2.49 -10.67 5.36
CA GLY A 274 3.12 -11.70 6.19
C GLY A 274 3.57 -12.93 5.39
N LEU A 275 2.82 -13.36 4.39
CA LEU A 275 3.20 -14.54 3.60
C LEU A 275 3.93 -14.18 2.29
N TRP A 276 3.66 -13.04 1.67
CA TRP A 276 4.27 -12.70 0.38
C TRP A 276 5.39 -11.67 0.47
N GLY A 277 5.43 -10.89 1.55
CA GLY A 277 6.35 -9.76 1.64
C GLY A 277 6.01 -8.64 0.66
N MET A 278 4.73 -8.49 0.28
CA MET A 278 4.27 -7.44 -0.62
C MET A 278 3.89 -6.18 0.18
N PRO A 279 4.48 -5.01 -0.13
CA PRO A 279 4.09 -3.74 0.49
C PRO A 279 2.65 -3.35 0.19
N ILE A 280 1.94 -2.83 1.20
CA ILE A 280 0.65 -2.17 1.03
C ILE A 280 0.83 -0.68 1.32
N GLY A 281 0.44 0.17 0.36
CA GLY A 281 0.35 1.62 0.55
C GLY A 281 -1.10 2.03 0.81
N GLU A 282 -1.30 2.99 1.72
CA GLU A 282 -2.63 3.43 2.10
C GLU A 282 -2.71 4.95 2.21
N MET A 283 -3.90 5.49 2.02
CA MET A 283 -4.20 6.92 2.09
C MET A 283 -3.30 7.78 1.21
N PHE A 284 -2.96 7.30 0.00
CA PHE A 284 -2.21 8.10 -0.96
C PHE A 284 -3.08 9.23 -1.51
N GLN A 285 -2.53 10.43 -1.61
CA GLN A 285 -3.21 11.55 -2.26
C GLN A 285 -3.11 11.41 -3.78
N LEU A 286 -4.19 10.97 -4.43
CA LEU A 286 -4.20 10.58 -5.84
C LEU A 286 -4.96 11.54 -6.76
N ASP A 287 -5.67 12.53 -6.25
CA ASP A 287 -6.66 13.31 -7.04
C ASP A 287 -6.02 14.09 -8.18
N ALA A 288 -4.91 14.77 -7.93
CA ALA A 288 -4.20 15.53 -8.96
C ALA A 288 -3.61 14.61 -10.05
N LEU A 289 -3.05 13.47 -9.64
CA LEU A 289 -2.53 12.45 -10.55
C LEU A 289 -3.66 11.86 -11.41
N ALA A 290 -4.78 11.50 -10.80
CA ALA A 290 -5.95 10.94 -11.49
C ALA A 290 -6.54 11.92 -12.51
N ALA A 291 -6.63 13.21 -12.16
CA ALA A 291 -7.07 14.25 -13.09
C ALA A 291 -6.13 14.36 -14.30
N ALA A 292 -4.82 14.35 -14.07
CA ALA A 292 -3.83 14.40 -15.16
C ALA A 292 -3.88 13.13 -16.03
N CYS A 293 -4.01 11.95 -15.43
CA CYS A 293 -4.15 10.69 -16.16
C CYS A 293 -5.41 10.66 -17.04
N ALA A 294 -6.53 11.16 -16.51
CA ALA A 294 -7.76 11.26 -17.29
C ALA A 294 -7.65 12.25 -18.46
N ALA A 295 -6.93 13.36 -18.29
CA ALA A 295 -6.76 14.40 -19.30
C ALA A 295 -5.92 13.91 -20.49
N ASP A 296 -4.84 13.20 -20.25
CA ASP A 296 -3.94 12.70 -21.30
C ASP A 296 -4.15 11.21 -21.63
N ARG A 297 -5.05 10.52 -20.92
CA ARG A 297 -5.37 9.09 -21.06
C ARG A 297 -4.16 8.17 -20.88
N ARG A 298 -3.19 8.58 -20.05
CA ARG A 298 -2.00 7.82 -19.71
C ARG A 298 -2.02 7.52 -18.21
N TYR A 299 -2.28 6.28 -17.87
CA TYR A 299 -2.46 5.80 -16.51
C TYR A 299 -1.22 5.09 -15.96
N GLU A 300 -0.11 5.17 -16.68
CA GLU A 300 1.21 4.69 -16.28
C GLU A 300 2.20 5.85 -16.13
N PHE A 301 3.13 5.74 -15.22
CA PHE A 301 4.09 6.79 -14.89
C PHE A 301 5.33 6.21 -14.21
N PHE A 302 6.38 7.00 -14.12
CA PHE A 302 7.52 6.68 -13.28
C PHE A 302 7.16 6.94 -11.83
N PHE A 303 7.14 5.88 -11.03
CA PHE A 303 6.89 5.92 -9.58
C PHE A 303 8.21 5.92 -8.83
N THR A 304 8.33 6.75 -7.78
CA THR A 304 9.43 6.71 -6.82
C THR A 304 8.89 6.88 -5.39
N ALA A 305 9.53 6.21 -4.43
CA ALA A 305 9.27 6.41 -3.01
C ALA A 305 10.53 6.20 -2.19
N ALA A 306 10.68 6.97 -1.12
CA ALA A 306 11.81 6.91 -0.21
C ALA A 306 11.33 6.81 1.24
N PRO A 307 11.00 5.60 1.72
CA PRO A 307 10.59 5.39 3.11
C PRO A 307 11.65 5.84 4.11
N LEU A 308 11.26 6.02 5.38
CA LEU A 308 12.17 6.37 6.46
C LEU A 308 13.26 5.31 6.64
N ASN A 309 14.53 5.72 6.68
CA ASN A 309 15.64 4.83 7.01
C ASN A 309 15.75 4.63 8.53
N LYS A 310 14.65 4.14 9.16
CA LYS A 310 14.58 3.81 10.57
C LYS A 310 14.91 2.34 10.77
N LEU A 311 16.05 2.06 11.40
CA LEU A 311 16.46 0.68 11.71
C LEU A 311 15.37 -0.03 12.51
N GLY A 312 14.94 -1.20 12.02
CA GLY A 312 13.86 -1.99 12.63
C GLY A 312 12.46 -1.33 12.58
N GLY A 313 12.29 -0.23 11.85
CA GLY A 313 11.00 0.44 11.74
C GLY A 313 9.92 -0.46 11.10
N VAL A 314 8.68 -0.28 11.54
CA VAL A 314 7.51 -1.10 11.16
C VAL A 314 6.90 -0.60 9.85
N ALA A 315 6.78 0.72 9.72
CA ALA A 315 6.10 1.40 8.62
C ALA A 315 6.76 2.77 8.35
N SER A 316 6.27 3.49 7.37
CA SER A 316 6.79 4.81 7.01
C SER A 316 5.77 5.62 6.22
N PRO A 317 5.75 6.95 6.33
CA PRO A 317 5.23 7.78 5.26
C PRO A 317 5.88 7.36 3.94
N PRO A 318 5.14 7.28 2.83
CA PRO A 318 5.66 6.72 1.59
C PRO A 318 6.69 7.62 0.92
N ASN A 319 6.59 8.95 1.10
CA ASN A 319 7.37 9.95 0.38
C ASN A 319 7.36 9.64 -1.13
N ALA A 320 6.15 9.37 -1.62
CA ALA A 320 5.94 8.85 -2.95
C ALA A 320 5.67 9.96 -3.97
N LEU A 321 6.25 9.80 -5.16
CA LEU A 321 6.06 10.69 -6.30
C LEU A 321 5.66 9.88 -7.54
N ALA A 322 4.70 10.41 -8.31
CA ALA A 322 4.47 10.02 -9.68
C ALA A 322 5.04 11.09 -10.62
N ILE A 323 5.76 10.67 -11.65
CA ILE A 323 6.39 11.57 -12.63
C ILE A 323 5.93 11.14 -14.03
N LYS A 324 5.31 12.07 -14.77
CA LYS A 324 4.71 11.80 -16.10
C LYS A 324 5.50 12.42 -17.24
#